data_24375fe7580be3490a630a7ee0939ffc
#
_entry.id   24375fe7580be3490a630a7ee0939ffc
#
_cell.length_a   1.000
_cell.length_b   1.000
_cell.length_c   1.000
_cell.angle_alpha   90.00
_cell.angle_beta   90.00
_cell.angle_gamma   90.00
#
_symmetry.space_group_name_H-M   'P 1'
#
loop_
_entity.id
_entity.type
_entity.pdbx_description
1 polymer ?
#
loop_
_entity_poly.entity_id
_entity_poly.type
_entity_poly.pdbx_seq_one_letter_code
_entity_poly.pdbx_strand_id
1 'polypeptide(L)'
;MREPLVFVDVDTQVDFMLPTGRLHIPGAERLVPNLARLMNWAREHEIPVLSSADAHLPDDPEFKIWPPHCVAGTAGQRRIQETQFAEAVIIPRRQHAFTPPERWVGQFIIEKSTYDPQDNPNFHEVLRALGPRHAIVFGVATEFCIRASALALLRHGLPVDLVVDAIEAISEEGGRQALDEMTAAGIRLVTAEETCKPSGRGLV
;
A
#
# COMPACT_ATOMS: atom_id res chain seq x y z
N MET A 1 8.96 -24.32 5.45
CA MET A 1 7.85 -23.59 4.77
C MET A 1 8.18 -22.10 4.92
N ARG A 2 8.06 -21.30 3.84
CA ARG A 2 8.24 -19.84 3.96
C ARG A 2 7.15 -19.28 4.87
N GLU A 3 7.49 -18.33 5.74
CA GLU A 3 6.46 -17.62 6.50
C GLU A 3 5.56 -16.86 5.52
N PRO A 4 4.21 -16.88 5.73
CA PRO A 4 3.29 -16.18 4.87
C PRO A 4 3.58 -14.68 4.89
N LEU A 5 4.10 -14.16 3.79
CA LEU A 5 4.47 -12.76 3.58
C LEU A 5 3.40 -12.07 2.74
N VAL A 6 3.08 -10.81 3.04
CA VAL A 6 2.26 -9.95 2.20
C VAL A 6 3.01 -8.66 1.86
N PHE A 7 2.98 -8.26 0.60
CA PHE A 7 3.41 -6.93 0.19
C PHE A 7 2.21 -5.99 0.26
N VAL A 8 2.41 -4.82 0.85
CA VAL A 8 1.35 -3.83 1.05
C VAL A 8 1.73 -2.57 0.29
N ASP A 9 1.10 -2.39 -0.85
CA ASP A 9 1.35 -1.31 -1.80
C ASP A 9 0.28 -0.23 -1.62
N VAL A 10 0.68 0.89 -1.02
CA VAL A 10 -0.23 1.94 -0.55
C VAL A 10 -0.35 3.04 -1.59
N ASP A 11 -1.55 3.21 -2.15
CA ASP A 11 -2.02 4.36 -2.93
C ASP A 11 -1.09 4.84 -4.05
N THR A 12 -0.43 3.93 -4.75
CA THR A 12 0.44 4.29 -5.89
C THR A 12 -0.39 4.63 -7.13
N GLN A 13 -1.29 5.62 -6.99
CA GLN A 13 -2.25 6.08 -8.00
C GLN A 13 -1.70 7.27 -8.80
N VAL A 14 -2.22 7.46 -9.99
CA VAL A 14 -1.80 8.52 -10.93
C VAL A 14 -1.85 9.90 -10.29
N ASP A 15 -2.92 10.21 -9.54
CA ASP A 15 -3.08 11.53 -8.92
C ASP A 15 -2.02 11.85 -7.85
N PHE A 16 -1.42 10.84 -7.22
CA PHE A 16 -0.34 11.01 -6.27
C PHE A 16 1.05 10.89 -6.88
N MET A 17 1.22 9.94 -7.81
CA MET A 17 2.53 9.50 -8.30
C MET A 17 3.09 10.33 -9.45
N LEU A 18 2.21 10.93 -10.28
CA LEU A 18 2.66 11.59 -11.52
C LEU A 18 2.53 13.11 -11.43
N PRO A 19 3.44 13.88 -12.07
CA PRO A 19 3.39 15.34 -12.09
C PRO A 19 2.09 15.92 -12.68
N THR A 20 1.34 15.13 -13.44
CA THR A 20 0.03 15.49 -14.00
C THR A 20 -1.12 15.18 -13.04
N GLY A 21 -0.85 14.56 -11.91
CA GLY A 21 -1.83 14.18 -10.90
C GLY A 21 -2.38 15.38 -10.15
N ARG A 22 -3.62 15.26 -9.68
CA ARG A 22 -4.34 16.36 -9.02
C ARG A 22 -3.85 16.63 -7.59
N LEU A 23 -3.23 15.67 -6.96
CA LEU A 23 -2.59 15.78 -5.65
C LEU A 23 -1.19 15.15 -5.71
N HIS A 24 -0.41 15.55 -6.73
CA HIS A 24 0.93 15.05 -6.93
C HIS A 24 1.82 15.30 -5.71
N ILE A 25 2.45 14.24 -5.24
CA ILE A 25 3.45 14.29 -4.16
C ILE A 25 4.82 14.54 -4.78
N PRO A 26 5.46 15.69 -4.52
CA PRO A 26 6.74 16.03 -5.16
C PRO A 26 7.80 14.95 -4.89
N GLY A 27 8.30 14.34 -5.95
CA GLY A 27 9.32 13.28 -5.84
C GLY A 27 8.79 11.86 -5.89
N ALA A 28 7.47 11.65 -5.79
CA ALA A 28 6.88 10.31 -5.85
C ALA A 28 7.22 9.56 -7.14
N GLU A 29 7.39 10.27 -8.25
CA GLU A 29 7.81 9.67 -9.53
C GLU A 29 9.20 9.00 -9.46
N ARG A 30 10.06 9.41 -8.53
CA ARG A 30 11.39 8.81 -8.31
C ARG A 30 11.31 7.42 -7.67
N LEU A 31 10.21 7.10 -7.04
CA LEU A 31 9.99 5.79 -6.40
C LEU A 31 9.72 4.68 -7.43
N VAL A 32 9.26 5.03 -8.63
CA VAL A 32 8.78 4.08 -9.65
C VAL A 32 9.74 2.91 -9.90
N PRO A 33 11.07 3.10 -10.02
CA PRO A 33 11.99 1.95 -10.20
C PRO A 33 11.98 0.95 -9.05
N ASN A 34 11.92 1.43 -7.79
CA ASN A 34 11.87 0.56 -6.61
C ASN A 34 10.50 -0.09 -6.44
N LEU A 35 9.42 0.65 -6.71
CA LEU A 35 8.06 0.09 -6.75
C LEU A 35 7.95 -1.04 -7.77
N ALA A 36 8.44 -0.81 -9.00
CA ALA A 36 8.47 -1.84 -10.04
C ALA A 36 9.29 -3.07 -9.63
N ARG A 37 10.45 -2.87 -8.97
CA ARG A 37 11.27 -3.96 -8.43
C ARG A 37 10.49 -4.80 -7.42
N LEU A 38 9.85 -4.16 -6.44
CA LEU A 38 9.06 -4.83 -5.41
C LEU A 38 7.89 -5.61 -6.02
N MET A 39 7.15 -4.99 -6.92
CA MET A 39 5.99 -5.62 -7.57
C MET A 39 6.39 -6.81 -8.45
N ASN A 40 7.49 -6.69 -9.21
CA ASN A 40 8.02 -7.81 -10.00
C ASN A 40 8.50 -8.95 -9.09
N TRP A 41 9.21 -8.62 -8.00
CA TRP A 41 9.63 -9.61 -7.02
C TRP A 41 8.44 -10.37 -6.41
N ALA A 42 7.38 -9.65 -6.04
CA ALA A 42 6.16 -10.26 -5.51
C ALA A 42 5.53 -11.23 -6.54
N ARG A 43 5.47 -10.83 -7.81
CA ARG A 43 4.95 -11.67 -8.90
C ARG A 43 5.78 -12.93 -9.12
N GLU A 44 7.10 -12.79 -9.20
CA GLU A 44 8.03 -13.90 -9.45
C GLU A 44 8.06 -14.94 -8.32
N HIS A 45 7.80 -14.49 -7.09
CA HIS A 45 7.84 -15.34 -5.89
C HIS A 45 6.44 -15.71 -5.38
N GLU A 46 5.39 -15.38 -6.14
CA GLU A 46 4.00 -15.66 -5.78
C GLU A 46 3.59 -15.09 -4.41
N ILE A 47 4.19 -13.95 -4.02
CA ILE A 47 3.84 -13.23 -2.80
C ILE A 47 2.55 -12.43 -3.08
N PRO A 48 1.49 -12.58 -2.27
CA PRO A 48 0.28 -11.78 -2.44
C PRO A 48 0.57 -10.30 -2.20
N VAL A 49 -0.04 -9.44 -3.01
CA VAL A 49 0.02 -7.99 -2.87
C VAL A 49 -1.34 -7.49 -2.41
N LEU A 50 -1.39 -6.87 -1.24
CA LEU A 50 -2.54 -6.13 -0.75
C LEU A 50 -2.30 -4.65 -1.06
N SER A 51 -3.01 -4.12 -2.04
CA SER A 51 -2.92 -2.71 -2.39
C SER A 51 -4.07 -1.93 -1.79
N SER A 52 -3.84 -0.69 -1.35
CA SER A 52 -4.91 0.26 -1.12
C SER A 52 -5.06 1.21 -2.30
N ALA A 53 -6.25 1.76 -2.47
CA ALA A 53 -6.53 2.79 -3.46
C ALA A 53 -7.63 3.72 -2.95
N ASP A 54 -7.39 5.02 -3.02
CA ASP A 54 -8.44 6.01 -2.79
C ASP A 54 -9.49 5.92 -3.91
N ALA A 55 -10.76 5.99 -3.50
CA ALA A 55 -11.91 5.93 -4.37
C ALA A 55 -12.98 6.91 -3.87
N HIS A 56 -12.69 8.20 -4.01
CA HIS A 56 -13.54 9.28 -3.54
C HIS A 56 -14.78 9.47 -4.41
N LEU A 57 -15.90 9.84 -3.79
CA LEU A 57 -17.05 10.37 -4.52
C LEU A 57 -16.76 11.81 -4.99
N PRO A 58 -17.44 12.31 -6.03
CA PRO A 58 -17.19 13.67 -6.54
C PRO A 58 -17.41 14.79 -5.52
N ASP A 59 -18.21 14.53 -4.47
CA ASP A 59 -18.57 15.45 -3.39
C ASP A 59 -17.99 15.03 -2.03
N ASP A 60 -16.89 14.27 -2.03
CA ASP A 60 -16.28 13.75 -0.82
C ASP A 60 -15.92 14.89 0.15
N PRO A 61 -16.25 14.77 1.45
CA PRO A 61 -15.93 15.77 2.46
C PRO A 61 -14.44 16.09 2.58
N GLU A 62 -13.55 15.17 2.22
CA GLU A 62 -12.09 15.36 2.23
C GLU A 62 -11.64 16.48 1.28
N PHE A 63 -12.41 16.77 0.24
CA PHE A 63 -12.14 17.86 -0.71
C PHE A 63 -12.31 19.27 -0.13
N LYS A 64 -12.72 19.39 1.15
CA LYS A 64 -12.63 20.63 1.90
C LYS A 64 -11.21 20.92 2.40
N ILE A 65 -10.37 19.90 2.47
CA ILE A 65 -8.99 19.96 2.98
C ILE A 65 -7.99 19.82 1.82
N TRP A 66 -8.26 18.86 0.92
CA TRP A 66 -7.43 18.53 -0.24
C TRP A 66 -8.15 18.86 -1.55
N PRO A 67 -7.42 19.17 -2.63
CA PRO A 67 -8.06 19.28 -3.94
C PRO A 67 -8.71 17.94 -4.34
N PRO A 68 -9.77 17.96 -5.15
CA PRO A 68 -10.38 16.72 -5.65
C PRO A 68 -9.34 15.83 -6.35
N HIS A 69 -9.14 14.63 -5.82
CA HIS A 69 -8.17 13.64 -6.30
C HIS A 69 -8.76 12.24 -6.22
N CYS A 70 -8.21 11.30 -6.93
CA CYS A 70 -8.60 9.88 -6.94
C CYS A 70 -10.11 9.65 -6.98
N VAL A 71 -10.84 10.53 -7.71
CA VAL A 71 -12.30 10.41 -7.86
C VAL A 71 -12.61 9.12 -8.61
N ALA A 72 -13.51 8.31 -8.08
CA ALA A 72 -13.87 7.00 -8.59
C ALA A 72 -14.20 7.02 -10.09
N GLY A 73 -13.57 6.11 -10.85
CA GLY A 73 -13.73 5.97 -12.29
C GLY A 73 -12.89 6.93 -13.14
N THR A 74 -12.15 7.87 -12.53
CA THR A 74 -11.28 8.80 -13.28
C THR A 74 -9.91 8.19 -13.62
N ALA A 75 -9.18 8.83 -14.52
CA ALA A 75 -7.80 8.47 -14.83
C ALA A 75 -6.89 8.64 -13.61
N GLY A 76 -7.15 9.66 -12.77
CA GLY A 76 -6.38 9.95 -11.55
C GLY A 76 -6.48 8.87 -10.49
N GLN A 77 -7.62 8.19 -10.40
CA GLN A 77 -7.82 7.06 -9.50
C GLN A 77 -6.99 5.83 -9.90
N ARG A 78 -6.67 5.68 -11.17
CA ARG A 78 -5.94 4.48 -11.63
C ARG A 78 -4.57 4.40 -10.98
N ARG A 79 -4.15 3.19 -10.72
CA ARG A 79 -2.78 2.92 -10.31
C ARG A 79 -1.81 3.19 -11.47
N ILE A 80 -0.55 3.52 -11.15
CA ILE A 80 0.48 3.58 -12.18
C ILE A 80 0.72 2.16 -12.74
N GLN A 81 1.17 2.08 -13.98
CA GLN A 81 1.32 0.81 -14.69
C GLN A 81 2.26 -0.15 -13.97
N GLU A 82 3.31 0.37 -13.36
CA GLU A 82 4.38 -0.38 -12.70
C GLU A 82 3.90 -1.11 -11.43
N THR A 83 2.81 -0.64 -10.82
CA THR A 83 2.24 -1.26 -9.61
C THR A 83 0.90 -1.95 -9.85
N GLN A 84 0.43 -1.99 -11.10
CA GLN A 84 -0.82 -2.65 -11.46
C GLN A 84 -0.55 -4.04 -12.03
N PHE A 85 -1.16 -5.09 -11.44
CA PHE A 85 -1.20 -6.42 -12.06
C PHE A 85 -2.37 -6.51 -13.03
N ALA A 86 -2.19 -7.29 -14.11
CA ALA A 86 -3.23 -7.44 -15.13
C ALA A 86 -4.53 -8.05 -14.57
N GLU A 87 -4.40 -8.96 -13.61
CA GLU A 87 -5.51 -9.66 -12.97
C GLU A 87 -5.60 -9.27 -11.49
N ALA A 88 -5.93 -7.99 -11.22
CA ALA A 88 -6.14 -7.52 -9.86
C ALA A 88 -7.62 -7.68 -9.44
N VAL A 89 -7.84 -8.14 -8.21
CA VAL A 89 -9.18 -8.22 -7.61
C VAL A 89 -9.46 -6.93 -6.87
N ILE A 90 -10.47 -6.18 -7.29
CA ILE A 90 -10.92 -4.97 -6.59
C ILE A 90 -11.91 -5.34 -5.49
N ILE A 91 -11.64 -4.85 -4.30
CA ILE A 91 -12.48 -5.01 -3.10
C ILE A 91 -13.10 -3.64 -2.79
N PRO A 92 -14.33 -3.39 -3.24
CA PRO A 92 -14.95 -2.07 -3.11
C PRO A 92 -15.25 -1.73 -1.65
N ARG A 93 -15.36 -0.43 -1.35
CA ARG A 93 -15.69 0.11 -0.01
C ARG A 93 -17.15 -0.12 0.39
N ARG A 94 -17.70 -1.23 0.09
CA ARG A 94 -19.04 -1.66 0.54
C ARG A 94 -18.95 -3.07 1.08
N GLN A 95 -19.68 -3.36 2.15
CA GLN A 95 -19.75 -4.72 2.64
C GLN A 95 -20.39 -5.62 1.59
N HIS A 96 -19.70 -6.67 1.20
CA HIS A 96 -20.22 -7.73 0.36
C HIS A 96 -19.65 -9.05 0.85
N ALA A 97 -20.33 -10.14 0.55
CA ALA A 97 -19.78 -11.46 0.84
C ALA A 97 -18.52 -11.65 -0.02
N PHE A 98 -17.37 -11.60 0.61
CA PHE A 98 -16.10 -11.87 -0.02
C PHE A 98 -15.83 -13.37 0.09
N THR A 99 -15.70 -14.03 -1.05
CA THR A 99 -15.27 -15.42 -1.09
C THR A 99 -13.77 -15.42 -1.35
N PRO A 100 -12.93 -15.78 -0.36
CA PRO A 100 -11.49 -15.89 -0.56
C PRO A 100 -11.19 -16.89 -1.69
N PRO A 101 -10.24 -16.58 -2.58
CA PRO A 101 -9.76 -17.58 -3.53
C PRO A 101 -9.09 -18.73 -2.79
N GLU A 102 -9.10 -19.92 -3.39
CA GLU A 102 -8.42 -21.10 -2.81
C GLU A 102 -6.91 -20.84 -2.58
N ARG A 103 -6.33 -19.97 -3.40
CA ARG A 103 -4.95 -19.53 -3.29
C ARG A 103 -4.84 -18.03 -3.44
N TRP A 104 -4.24 -17.39 -2.45
CA TRP A 104 -3.95 -15.95 -2.47
C TRP A 104 -2.65 -15.68 -3.22
N VAL A 105 -2.76 -15.51 -4.52
CA VAL A 105 -1.67 -15.11 -5.41
C VAL A 105 -2.16 -13.96 -6.27
N GLY A 106 -1.30 -12.97 -6.51
CA GLY A 106 -1.65 -11.80 -7.28
C GLY A 106 -1.95 -10.58 -6.43
N GLN A 107 -2.76 -9.67 -6.94
CA GLN A 107 -3.02 -8.36 -6.34
C GLN A 107 -4.48 -8.22 -5.92
N PHE A 108 -4.69 -7.74 -4.71
CA PHE A 108 -5.99 -7.44 -4.11
C PHE A 108 -6.01 -5.96 -3.76
N ILE A 109 -6.90 -5.20 -4.37
CA ILE A 109 -6.97 -3.73 -4.23
C ILE A 109 -8.15 -3.38 -3.34
N ILE A 110 -7.87 -2.89 -2.13
CA ILE A 110 -8.87 -2.39 -1.18
C ILE A 110 -9.13 -0.92 -1.48
N GLU A 111 -10.35 -0.60 -1.89
CA GLU A 111 -10.80 0.78 -2.03
C GLU A 111 -11.09 1.41 -0.66
N LYS A 112 -10.68 2.65 -0.47
CA LYS A 112 -10.92 3.46 0.73
C LYS A 112 -11.24 4.90 0.36
N SER A 113 -11.66 5.72 1.34
CA SER A 113 -11.83 7.17 1.19
C SER A 113 -11.32 7.95 2.41
N THR A 114 -10.47 7.33 3.19
CA THR A 114 -9.73 7.96 4.30
C THR A 114 -8.29 7.44 4.28
N TYR A 115 -7.42 7.98 5.13
CA TYR A 115 -6.03 7.53 5.22
C TYR A 115 -5.89 6.08 5.72
N ASP A 116 -6.86 5.58 6.50
CA ASP A 116 -6.80 4.26 7.11
C ASP A 116 -7.48 3.21 6.21
N PRO A 117 -6.78 2.12 5.79
CA PRO A 117 -7.37 1.07 4.98
C PRO A 117 -8.51 0.32 5.69
N GLN A 118 -8.63 0.44 7.01
CA GLN A 118 -9.73 -0.12 7.80
C GLN A 118 -11.08 0.60 7.54
N ASP A 119 -11.08 1.74 6.83
CA ASP A 119 -12.29 2.37 6.29
C ASP A 119 -13.07 1.41 5.37
N ASN A 120 -12.38 0.48 4.71
CA ASN A 120 -13.05 -0.58 3.98
C ASN A 120 -13.56 -1.66 4.94
N PRO A 121 -14.88 -1.93 4.98
CA PRO A 121 -15.46 -2.90 5.90
C PRO A 121 -14.99 -4.35 5.69
N ASN A 122 -14.36 -4.64 4.54
CA ASN A 122 -13.83 -5.97 4.23
C ASN A 122 -12.35 -6.14 4.65
N PHE A 123 -11.67 -5.08 5.08
CA PHE A 123 -10.22 -5.11 5.38
C PHE A 123 -9.83 -6.25 6.32
N HIS A 124 -10.53 -6.38 7.45
CA HIS A 124 -10.23 -7.41 8.45
C HIS A 124 -10.46 -8.84 7.93
N GLU A 125 -11.50 -9.03 7.11
CA GLU A 125 -11.78 -10.33 6.51
C GLU A 125 -10.73 -10.72 5.49
N VAL A 126 -10.33 -9.78 4.63
CA VAL A 126 -9.27 -9.97 3.63
C VAL A 126 -7.95 -10.28 4.33
N LEU A 127 -7.55 -9.50 5.33
CA LEU A 127 -6.31 -9.73 6.07
C LEU A 127 -6.30 -11.09 6.77
N ARG A 128 -7.42 -11.48 7.39
CA ARG A 128 -7.56 -12.80 8.02
C ARG A 128 -7.48 -13.93 7.00
N ALA A 129 -8.11 -13.78 5.84
CA ALA A 129 -8.12 -14.79 4.80
C ALA A 129 -6.75 -14.94 4.11
N LEU A 130 -6.01 -13.83 3.93
CA LEU A 130 -4.61 -13.85 3.50
C LEU A 130 -3.71 -14.58 4.51
N GLY A 131 -3.99 -14.43 5.81
CA GLY A 131 -3.25 -15.04 6.89
C GLY A 131 -1.75 -14.72 6.91
N PRO A 132 -1.31 -13.48 6.65
CA PRO A 132 0.10 -13.15 6.64
C PRO A 132 0.69 -13.24 8.04
N ARG A 133 2.00 -13.50 8.10
CA ARG A 133 2.78 -13.42 9.34
C ARG A 133 3.76 -12.27 9.34
N HIS A 134 3.93 -11.60 8.21
CA HIS A 134 4.80 -10.45 8.06
C HIS A 134 4.31 -9.58 6.90
N ALA A 135 4.40 -8.26 7.05
CA ALA A 135 4.00 -7.30 6.03
C ALA A 135 5.18 -6.42 5.61
N ILE A 136 5.32 -6.21 4.30
CA ILE A 136 6.27 -5.28 3.69
C ILE A 136 5.49 -4.12 3.10
N VAL A 137 5.66 -2.91 3.64
CA VAL A 137 4.87 -1.72 3.30
C VAL A 137 5.68 -0.74 2.47
N PHE A 138 5.09 -0.21 1.40
CA PHE A 138 5.65 0.80 0.51
C PHE A 138 4.53 1.60 -0.20
N GLY A 139 4.86 2.72 -0.85
CA GLY A 139 3.90 3.59 -1.55
C GLY A 139 3.88 5.02 -1.02
N VAL A 140 2.70 5.67 -0.97
CA VAL A 140 2.52 7.08 -0.61
C VAL A 140 1.23 7.35 0.19
N ALA A 141 1.10 8.46 0.93
CA ALA A 141 2.16 9.34 1.42
C ALA A 141 2.61 8.91 2.81
N THR A 142 3.89 9.13 3.13
CA THR A 142 4.53 8.61 4.36
C THR A 142 3.79 8.99 5.63
N GLU A 143 3.44 10.27 5.81
CA GLU A 143 2.81 10.80 7.02
C GLU A 143 1.30 10.53 7.10
N PHE A 144 0.67 10.03 6.03
CA PHE A 144 -0.77 9.77 5.95
C PHE A 144 -1.06 8.28 5.78
N CYS A 145 -1.29 7.84 4.55
CA CYS A 145 -1.78 6.49 4.26
C CYS A 145 -0.75 5.39 4.58
N ILE A 146 0.55 5.65 4.38
CA ILE A 146 1.62 4.72 4.79
C ILE A 146 1.60 4.53 6.30
N ARG A 147 1.67 5.62 7.07
CA ARG A 147 1.64 5.56 8.53
C ARG A 147 0.39 4.86 9.04
N ALA A 148 -0.78 5.24 8.52
CA ALA A 148 -2.05 4.62 8.91
C ALA A 148 -2.08 3.11 8.62
N SER A 149 -1.66 2.70 7.43
CA SER A 149 -1.60 1.30 7.01
C SER A 149 -0.61 0.48 7.84
N ALA A 150 0.61 0.99 8.02
CA ALA A 150 1.66 0.29 8.75
C ALA A 150 1.28 0.08 10.22
N LEU A 151 0.74 1.12 10.88
CA LEU A 151 0.28 1.03 12.26
C LEU A 151 -0.97 0.15 12.39
N ALA A 152 -1.88 0.15 11.40
CA ALA A 152 -3.02 -0.77 11.39
C ALA A 152 -2.56 -2.23 11.37
N LEU A 153 -1.63 -2.58 10.48
CA LEU A 153 -1.07 -3.93 10.38
C LEU A 153 -0.36 -4.34 11.69
N LEU A 154 0.42 -3.42 12.29
CA LEU A 154 1.09 -3.67 13.56
C LEU A 154 0.08 -3.93 14.69
N ARG A 155 -1.02 -3.16 14.77
CA ARG A 155 -2.12 -3.40 15.72
C ARG A 155 -2.80 -4.75 15.51
N HIS A 156 -2.76 -5.31 14.31
CA HIS A 156 -3.20 -6.67 14.02
C HIS A 156 -2.18 -7.76 14.42
N GLY A 157 -1.07 -7.37 15.04
CA GLY A 157 -0.03 -8.29 15.53
C GLY A 157 0.94 -8.75 14.44
N LEU A 158 0.97 -8.07 13.29
CA LEU A 158 1.91 -8.36 12.22
C LEU A 158 3.23 -7.59 12.43
N PRO A 159 4.39 -8.23 12.41
CA PRO A 159 5.64 -7.54 12.14
C PRO A 159 5.56 -6.80 10.82
N VAL A 160 6.07 -5.57 10.81
CA VAL A 160 6.00 -4.68 9.64
C VAL A 160 7.41 -4.21 9.30
N ASP A 161 7.78 -4.36 8.03
CA ASP A 161 8.93 -3.70 7.43
C ASP A 161 8.45 -2.59 6.52
N LEU A 162 9.03 -1.40 6.68
CA LEU A 162 8.77 -0.24 5.83
C LEU A 162 9.93 -0.02 4.87
N VAL A 163 9.65 -0.01 3.57
CA VAL A 163 10.68 0.14 2.52
C VAL A 163 10.96 1.62 2.29
N VAL A 164 12.00 2.15 2.94
CA VAL A 164 12.28 3.61 3.01
C VAL A 164 12.67 4.26 1.69
N ASP A 165 13.19 3.51 0.73
CA ASP A 165 13.53 3.99 -0.61
C ASP A 165 12.40 3.72 -1.64
N ALA A 166 11.22 3.35 -1.12
CA ALA A 166 9.98 3.16 -1.90
C ALA A 166 8.77 3.86 -1.24
N ILE A 167 9.02 4.90 -0.45
CA ILE A 167 8.00 5.80 0.13
C ILE A 167 8.37 7.25 -0.13
N GLU A 168 7.37 8.13 -0.18
CA GLU A 168 7.56 9.58 -0.29
C GLU A 168 6.56 10.31 0.61
N ALA A 169 6.97 11.46 1.15
CA ALA A 169 6.16 12.30 2.02
C ALA A 169 5.70 13.57 1.29
N ILE A 170 4.58 14.15 1.70
CA ILE A 170 4.14 15.45 1.20
C ILE A 170 5.03 16.56 1.77
N SER A 171 5.46 16.40 3.03
CA SER A 171 6.36 17.34 3.69
C SER A 171 7.52 16.63 4.39
N GLU A 172 8.71 17.23 4.33
CA GLU A 172 9.91 16.68 4.99
C GLU A 172 9.70 16.50 6.51
N GLU A 173 9.13 17.49 7.17
CA GLU A 173 8.88 17.44 8.61
C GLU A 173 7.84 16.38 8.97
N GLY A 174 6.71 16.31 8.23
CA GLY A 174 5.66 15.30 8.44
C GLY A 174 6.19 13.88 8.19
N GLY A 175 6.96 13.70 7.12
CA GLY A 175 7.60 12.41 6.82
C GLY A 175 8.55 11.96 7.92
N ARG A 176 9.41 12.88 8.44
CA ARG A 176 10.33 12.58 9.53
C ARG A 176 9.58 12.18 10.81
N GLN A 177 8.57 12.96 11.22
CA GLN A 177 7.75 12.64 12.39
C GLN A 177 7.04 11.29 12.27
N ALA A 178 6.50 10.99 11.09
CA ALA A 178 5.85 9.71 10.83
C ALA A 178 6.83 8.53 10.91
N LEU A 179 8.04 8.67 10.39
CA LEU A 179 9.10 7.65 10.50
C LEU A 179 9.53 7.44 11.95
N ASP A 180 9.71 8.51 12.72
CA ASP A 180 10.04 8.44 14.14
C ASP A 180 8.95 7.68 14.92
N GLU A 181 7.66 8.00 14.69
CA GLU A 181 6.53 7.32 15.32
C GLU A 181 6.47 5.83 14.95
N MET A 182 6.58 5.50 13.67
CA MET A 182 6.53 4.13 13.18
C MET A 182 7.70 3.28 13.73
N THR A 183 8.90 3.87 13.76
CA THR A 183 10.09 3.20 14.32
C THR A 183 9.94 2.98 15.82
N ALA A 184 9.45 3.99 16.56
CA ALA A 184 9.18 3.87 18.00
C ALA A 184 8.12 2.81 18.31
N ALA A 185 7.17 2.58 17.39
CA ALA A 185 6.17 1.52 17.48
C ALA A 185 6.73 0.12 17.19
N GLY A 186 7.98 0.01 16.70
CA GLY A 186 8.65 -1.26 16.39
C GLY A 186 8.62 -1.67 14.90
N ILE A 187 8.23 -0.76 14.01
CA ILE A 187 8.34 -0.98 12.57
C ILE A 187 9.80 -0.90 12.15
N ARG A 188 10.26 -1.92 11.41
CA ARG A 188 11.62 -1.99 10.92
C ARG A 188 11.76 -1.26 9.59
N LEU A 189 12.81 -0.46 9.44
CA LEU A 189 13.15 0.22 8.20
C LEU A 189 14.07 -0.67 7.35
N VAL A 190 13.73 -0.85 6.09
CA VAL A 190 14.48 -1.66 5.11
C VAL A 190 14.54 -0.94 3.77
N THR A 191 15.39 -1.42 2.85
CA THR A 191 15.43 -0.95 1.46
C THR A 191 14.77 -1.95 0.51
N ALA A 192 14.42 -1.50 -0.70
CA ALA A 192 13.90 -2.37 -1.75
C ALA A 192 14.96 -3.44 -2.15
N GLU A 193 16.25 -3.08 -2.11
CA GLU A 193 17.33 -4.02 -2.37
C GLU A 193 17.40 -5.13 -1.30
N GLU A 194 17.32 -4.76 -0.01
CA GLU A 194 17.31 -5.74 1.09
C GLU A 194 16.11 -6.65 1.02
N THR A 195 14.93 -6.10 0.70
CA THR A 195 13.67 -6.85 0.55
C THR A 195 13.72 -7.85 -0.60
N CYS A 196 14.31 -7.48 -1.74
CA CYS A 196 14.37 -8.29 -2.94
C CYS A 196 15.66 -9.14 -3.06
N LYS A 197 16.37 -9.38 -1.97
CA LYS A 197 17.51 -10.31 -2.01
C LYS A 197 17.03 -11.75 -1.86
N PRO A 198 17.57 -12.69 -2.67
CA PRO A 198 17.43 -14.11 -2.36
C PRO A 198 18.04 -14.32 -0.97
N SER A 199 17.22 -14.67 0.01
CA SER A 199 17.69 -14.82 1.39
C SER A 199 18.71 -15.93 1.49
N GLY A 200 19.95 -15.55 1.73
CA GLY A 200 20.99 -16.47 2.26
C GLY A 200 20.77 -16.80 3.76
N ARG A 201 19.74 -16.22 4.38
CA ARG A 201 19.15 -16.65 5.67
C ARG A 201 17.65 -16.64 5.46
N GLY A 202 17.07 -17.83 5.46
CA GLY A 202 15.70 -18.07 5.13
C GLY A 202 14.73 -16.96 5.56
N LEU A 203 14.02 -16.43 4.57
CA LEU A 203 12.58 -16.33 4.67
C LEU A 203 12.09 -17.80 4.74
N VAL A 204 12.48 -18.52 5.78
CA VAL A 204 12.11 -19.90 6.10
C VAL A 204 11.05 -19.84 7.19
#